data_babe8f1712158d4d0ab4b64ee43e0397
#
_entry.id   babe8f1712158d4d0ab4b64ee43e0397
#
_cell.length_a   1.000
_cell.length_b   1.000
_cell.length_c   1.000
_cell.angle_alpha   90.00
_cell.angle_beta   90.00
_cell.angle_gamma   90.00
#
_symmetry.space_group_name_H-M   'P 1'
#
loop_
_entity.id
_entity.type
_entity.pdbx_description
1 polymer ?
#
loop_
_entity_poly.entity_id
_entity_poly.type
_entity_poly.pdbx_seq_one_letter_code
_entity_poly.pdbx_strand_id
1 'polypeptide(L)'
;RTGQPIMVLFDLLSRRWAMGILWNLSNGPCSFRELQARCGSASPTVLNTRLKELREVDLVEKTTGGYALSETGRDLFKRLEPLGDWAMKWVPTL
;
A
#
# COMPACT_ATOMS: atom_id res chain seq x y z
N ARG A 1 20.63 7.55 -8.22
CA ARG A 1 19.44 8.05 -7.56
C ARG A 1 19.11 9.46 -8.01
N THR A 2 17.90 9.66 -8.39
CA THR A 2 17.51 10.92 -9.03
C THR A 2 17.34 12.08 -8.05
N GLY A 3 17.02 11.78 -6.83
CA GLY A 3 16.73 12.83 -5.87
C GLY A 3 15.34 13.45 -6.03
N GLN A 4 14.54 12.97 -6.95
CA GLN A 4 13.17 13.44 -7.12
C GLN A 4 12.25 12.67 -6.18
N PRO A 5 11.64 13.35 -5.18
CA PRO A 5 10.78 12.64 -4.23
C PRO A 5 9.67 11.83 -4.87
N ILE A 6 9.05 12.35 -5.93
CA ILE A 6 7.98 11.61 -6.61
C ILE A 6 8.49 10.31 -7.22
N MET A 7 9.71 10.30 -7.71
CA MET A 7 10.29 9.09 -8.29
C MET A 7 10.62 8.06 -7.22
N VAL A 8 11.05 8.54 -6.05
CA VAL A 8 11.28 7.66 -4.91
C VAL A 8 9.96 7.00 -4.50
N LEU A 9 8.88 7.78 -4.47
CA LEU A 9 7.56 7.25 -4.16
C LEU A 9 7.12 6.20 -5.17
N PHE A 10 7.27 6.49 -6.46
CA PHE A 10 6.88 5.53 -7.49
C PHE A 10 7.69 4.25 -7.38
N ASP A 11 8.98 4.34 -7.09
CA ASP A 11 9.81 3.16 -6.90
C ASP A 11 9.27 2.29 -5.76
N LEU A 12 8.91 2.93 -4.65
CA LEU A 12 8.36 2.22 -3.51
C LEU A 12 7.02 1.57 -3.85
N LEU A 13 6.12 2.33 -4.47
CA LEU A 13 4.77 1.84 -4.77
C LEU A 13 4.76 0.77 -5.86
N SER A 14 5.79 0.71 -6.69
CA SER A 14 5.88 -0.28 -7.76
C SER A 14 6.29 -1.66 -7.25
N ARG A 15 6.74 -1.77 -6.01
CA ARG A 15 7.14 -3.05 -5.46
C ARG A 15 5.92 -3.94 -5.28
N ARG A 16 6.15 -5.24 -5.48
CA ARG A 16 5.05 -6.20 -5.42
C ARG A 16 4.29 -6.08 -4.11
N TRP A 17 2.98 -6.02 -4.20
CA TRP A 17 2.03 -5.95 -3.09
C TRP A 17 1.97 -4.61 -2.35
N ALA A 18 2.87 -3.66 -2.65
CA ALA A 18 2.87 -2.39 -1.92
C ALA A 18 1.53 -1.67 -2.06
N MET A 19 1.05 -1.47 -3.29
CA MET A 19 -0.24 -0.81 -3.49
C MET A 19 -1.39 -1.62 -2.94
N GLY A 20 -1.33 -2.94 -3.08
CA GLY A 20 -2.38 -3.80 -2.54
C GLY A 20 -2.52 -3.67 -1.04
N ILE A 21 -1.41 -3.59 -0.32
CA ILE A 21 -1.43 -3.40 1.11
C ILE A 21 -2.08 -2.06 1.46
N LEU A 22 -1.63 -0.99 0.83
CA LEU A 22 -2.16 0.35 1.11
C LEU A 22 -3.65 0.42 0.80
N TRP A 23 -4.06 -0.16 -0.32
CA TRP A 23 -5.45 -0.14 -0.73
C TRP A 23 -6.33 -0.89 0.27
N ASN A 24 -5.88 -2.07 0.71
CA ASN A 24 -6.67 -2.85 1.66
C ASN A 24 -6.74 -2.19 3.03
N LEU A 25 -5.65 -1.54 3.46
CA LEU A 25 -5.65 -0.86 4.75
C LEU A 25 -6.45 0.44 4.72
N SER A 26 -6.78 0.95 3.54
CA SER A 26 -7.57 2.17 3.44
C SER A 26 -8.98 2.01 4.02
N ASN A 27 -9.47 0.79 4.10
CA ASN A 27 -10.80 0.51 4.66
C ASN A 27 -10.76 0.24 6.16
N GLY A 28 -9.59 0.28 6.77
CA GLY A 28 -9.45 0.05 8.19
C GLY A 28 -8.34 -0.95 8.47
N PRO A 29 -8.04 -1.16 9.76
CA PRO A 29 -6.97 -2.09 10.14
C PRO A 29 -7.24 -3.51 9.67
N CYS A 30 -6.17 -4.23 9.35
CA CYS A 30 -6.23 -5.64 8.94
C CYS A 30 -5.19 -6.42 9.71
N SER A 31 -5.52 -7.66 10.04
CA SER A 31 -4.52 -8.59 10.55
C SER A 31 -3.60 -9.01 9.41
N PHE A 32 -2.45 -9.60 9.75
CA PHE A 32 -1.55 -10.13 8.75
C PHE A 32 -2.27 -11.16 7.86
N ARG A 33 -3.05 -12.02 8.49
CA ARG A 33 -3.77 -13.07 7.76
C ARG A 33 -4.80 -12.49 6.79
N GLU A 34 -5.50 -11.45 7.23
CA GLU A 34 -6.46 -10.78 6.34
C GLU A 34 -5.77 -10.15 5.14
N LEU A 35 -4.64 -9.49 5.38
CA LEU A 35 -3.89 -8.89 4.29
C LEU A 35 -3.40 -9.95 3.32
N GLN A 36 -2.89 -11.07 3.84
CA GLN A 36 -2.41 -12.15 2.99
C GLN A 36 -3.51 -12.67 2.09
N ALA A 37 -4.69 -12.88 2.65
CA ALA A 37 -5.82 -13.38 1.85
C ALA A 37 -6.24 -12.38 0.79
N ARG A 38 -6.31 -11.11 1.16
CA ARG A 38 -6.77 -10.05 0.24
C ARG A 38 -5.74 -9.72 -0.83
N CYS A 39 -4.48 -10.00 -0.56
CA CYS A 39 -3.41 -9.78 -1.54
C CYS A 39 -3.16 -11.02 -2.39
N GLY A 40 -4.16 -11.88 -2.55
CA GLY A 40 -4.04 -13.01 -3.47
C GLY A 40 -3.07 -14.07 -2.99
N SER A 41 -3.04 -14.33 -1.70
CA SER A 41 -2.18 -15.35 -1.11
C SER A 41 -0.69 -15.05 -1.29
N ALA A 42 -0.31 -13.80 -1.11
CA ALA A 42 1.10 -13.41 -1.13
C ALA A 42 1.88 -14.25 -0.13
N SER A 43 3.13 -14.59 -0.46
CA SER A 43 3.93 -15.36 0.45
C SER A 43 4.16 -14.58 1.74
N PRO A 44 4.18 -15.26 2.90
CA PRO A 44 4.41 -14.56 4.17
C PRO A 44 5.71 -13.77 4.19
N THR A 45 6.76 -14.31 3.60
CA THR A 45 8.06 -13.64 3.58
C THR A 45 7.99 -12.33 2.81
N VAL A 46 7.41 -12.37 1.61
CA VAL A 46 7.31 -11.16 0.79
C VAL A 46 6.40 -10.14 1.45
N LEU A 47 5.26 -10.58 2.00
CA LEU A 47 4.33 -9.67 2.64
C LEU A 47 4.96 -9.01 3.86
N ASN A 48 5.67 -9.79 4.69
CA ASN A 48 6.39 -9.23 5.83
C ASN A 48 7.42 -8.19 5.41
N THR A 49 8.18 -8.49 4.36
CA THR A 49 9.20 -7.57 3.86
C THR A 49 8.55 -6.26 3.43
N ARG A 50 7.45 -6.36 2.71
CA ARG A 50 6.77 -5.16 2.20
C ARG A 50 6.18 -4.33 3.33
N LEU A 51 5.56 -4.99 4.31
CA LEU A 51 5.02 -4.29 5.47
C LEU A 51 6.11 -3.57 6.26
N LYS A 52 7.26 -4.22 6.41
CA LYS A 52 8.39 -3.60 7.11
C LYS A 52 8.86 -2.35 6.37
N GLU A 53 8.99 -2.45 5.06
CA GLU A 53 9.42 -1.30 4.25
C GLU A 53 8.44 -0.14 4.35
N LEU A 54 7.14 -0.44 4.29
CA LEU A 54 6.13 0.60 4.39
C LEU A 54 6.08 1.23 5.77
N ARG A 55 6.40 0.46 6.81
CA ARG A 55 6.51 1.01 8.16
C ARG A 55 7.74 1.91 8.31
N GLU A 56 8.84 1.52 7.68
CA GLU A 56 10.08 2.30 7.76
C GLU A 56 9.95 3.67 7.13
N VAL A 57 9.07 3.81 6.14
CA VAL A 57 8.82 5.10 5.49
C VAL A 57 7.54 5.76 6.01
N ASP A 58 7.02 5.29 7.13
CA ASP A 58 5.88 5.89 7.83
C ASP A 58 4.59 5.93 7.02
N LEU A 59 4.32 4.89 6.25
CA LEU A 59 3.03 4.77 5.55
C LEU A 59 2.10 3.78 6.24
N VAL A 60 2.66 2.83 6.96
CA VAL A 60 1.92 1.79 7.67
C VAL A 60 2.42 1.74 9.11
N GLU A 61 1.53 1.45 10.02
CA GLU A 61 1.90 1.27 11.43
C GLU A 61 1.37 -0.07 11.93
N LYS A 62 2.05 -0.60 12.95
CA LYS A 62 1.62 -1.82 13.58
C LYS A 62 0.58 -1.49 14.64
N THR A 63 -0.47 -2.30 14.72
CA THR A 63 -1.52 -2.15 15.72
C THR A 63 -1.57 -3.40 16.59
N THR A 64 -2.43 -3.38 17.59
CA THR A 64 -2.55 -4.51 18.51
C THR A 64 -2.88 -5.81 17.79
N GLY A 65 -3.70 -5.80 16.79
CA GLY A 65 -4.11 -7.03 16.10
C GLY A 65 -3.62 -7.12 14.68
N GLY A 66 -2.76 -6.20 14.24
CA GLY A 66 -2.34 -6.23 12.85
C GLY A 66 -1.67 -4.95 12.41
N TYR A 67 -2.19 -4.35 11.33
CA TYR A 67 -1.59 -3.21 10.67
C TYR A 67 -2.66 -2.20 10.28
N ALA A 68 -2.26 -0.95 10.15
CA ALA A 68 -3.15 0.13 9.72
C ALA A 68 -2.33 1.15 8.95
N LEU A 69 -3.00 1.99 8.17
CA LEU A 69 -2.33 3.14 7.60
C LEU A 69 -1.95 4.10 8.73
N SER A 70 -0.74 4.66 8.64
CA SER A 70 -0.37 5.75 9.52
C SER A 70 -1.10 7.01 9.07
N GLU A 71 -0.93 8.10 9.81
CA GLU A 71 -1.49 9.38 9.39
C GLU A 71 -0.92 9.78 8.02
N THR A 72 0.38 9.60 7.85
CA THR A 72 1.05 9.89 6.58
C THR A 72 0.51 8.98 5.47
N GLY A 73 0.29 7.70 5.79
CA GLY A 73 -0.28 6.77 4.82
C GLY A 73 -1.69 7.15 4.40
N ARG A 74 -2.50 7.61 5.35
CA ARG A 74 -3.85 8.07 5.02
C ARG A 74 -3.81 9.31 4.14
N ASP A 75 -2.86 10.21 4.41
CA ASP A 75 -2.69 11.40 3.59
C ASP A 75 -2.30 11.02 2.16
N LEU A 76 -1.38 10.07 2.03
CA LEU A 76 -1.01 9.58 0.71
C LEU A 76 -2.20 8.97 -0.01
N PHE A 77 -2.97 8.15 0.70
CA PHE A 77 -4.09 7.45 0.07
C PHE A 77 -5.16 8.42 -0.44
N LYS A 78 -5.39 9.52 0.27
CA LYS A 78 -6.32 10.54 -0.21
C LYS A 78 -5.95 11.06 -1.59
N ARG A 79 -4.68 11.05 -1.92
CA ARG A 79 -4.20 11.50 -3.21
C ARG A 79 -4.20 10.40 -4.26
N LEU A 80 -4.12 9.15 -3.81
CA LEU A 80 -4.17 8.01 -4.72
C LEU A 80 -5.59 7.63 -5.11
N GLU A 81 -6.54 7.83 -4.21
CA GLU A 81 -7.92 7.39 -4.41
C GLU A 81 -8.53 7.94 -5.69
N PRO A 82 -8.38 9.24 -5.99
CA PRO A 82 -8.92 9.77 -7.25
C PRO A 82 -8.33 9.11 -8.49
N LEU A 83 -7.10 8.61 -8.39
CA LEU A 83 -6.52 7.88 -9.52
C LEU A 83 -7.27 6.59 -9.78
N GLY A 84 -7.83 5.98 -8.74
CA GLY A 84 -8.66 4.79 -8.92
C GLY A 84 -9.88 5.07 -9.79
N ASP A 85 -10.53 6.20 -9.53
CA ASP A 85 -11.69 6.60 -10.33
C ASP A 85 -11.28 6.87 -11.76
N TRP A 86 -10.15 7.54 -11.94
CA TRP A 86 -9.63 7.82 -13.28
C TRP A 86 -9.34 6.50 -14.02
N ALA A 87 -8.73 5.54 -13.31
CA ALA A 87 -8.35 4.27 -13.89
C ALA A 87 -9.57 3.48 -14.37
N MET A 88 -10.68 3.57 -13.65
CA MET A 88 -11.91 2.90 -14.04
C MET A 88 -12.42 3.39 -15.40
N LYS A 89 -12.23 4.67 -15.67
CA LYS A 89 -12.63 5.24 -16.96
C LYS A 89 -11.64 4.88 -18.05
N TRP A 90 -10.39 4.68 -17.66
CA TRP A 90 -9.31 4.43 -18.61
C TRP A 90 -9.21 2.97 -19.06
N VAL A 91 -9.56 2.04 -18.17
CA VAL A 91 -9.45 0.61 -18.45
C VAL A 91 -10.11 0.20 -19.78
N PRO A 92 -11.30 0.72 -20.14
CA PRO A 92 -11.93 0.33 -21.40
C PRO A 92 -11.08 0.64 -22.63
N THR A 93 -10.09 1.52 -22.52
CA THR A 93 -9.22 1.86 -23.66
C THR A 93 -8.06 0.89 -23.82
N LEU A 94 -7.86 0.02 -22.83
CA LEU A 94 -6.80 -0.97 -22.92
C LEU A 94 -7.24 -2.13 -23.83
#